data_96ecd49d155b2e9e37dd4c66b983e9db
#
_entry.id   96ecd49d155b2e9e37dd4c66b983e9db
#
_cell.length_a   1.000
_cell.length_b   1.000
_cell.length_c   1.000
_cell.angle_alpha   90.00
_cell.angle_beta   90.00
_cell.angle_gamma   90.00
#
_symmetry.space_group_name_H-M   'P 1'
#
loop_
_entity.id
_entity.type
_entity.pdbx_description
1 polymer ?
#
loop_
_entity_poly.entity_id
_entity_poly.type
_entity_poly.pdbx_seq_one_letter_code
_entity_poly.pdbx_strand_id
1 'polypeptide(L)'
;MGLSTSTKTFAERLEESKKDQFAKAAVAKAQDAQWEKRESARDELGNWQEWRDIAESIRQHTLKYLPHYLTEFSDNVAARGGHVFFAADAKEANDYVKRIVLEKNAKKIVKSKSMVTTEVDIDPMLVSLSDDMDILETDLAEFILQVADWDEPSHIVFPALHKNRDQIREIFAKKLGYEGDNNPVNLARCARDTMRKLFLKSEVGITGCNFAIANTGDINLSTNEGNADLTISIPKTQIVLMGMERIVPSIKEAEILDNMLARSAVGQKQIGRASCRERVFRAV
;
A
#
# COMPACT_ATOMS: atom_id res chain seq x y z
N MET A 1 13.41 -7.05 -7.20
CA MET A 1 13.95 -7.29 -5.84
C MET A 1 13.07 -6.55 -4.85
N GLY A 2 12.52 -7.26 -3.85
CA GLY A 2 11.74 -6.61 -2.79
C GLY A 2 12.59 -5.65 -1.94
N LEU A 3 11.92 -4.74 -1.24
CA LEU A 3 12.57 -3.77 -0.35
C LEU A 3 13.37 -4.39 0.81
N SER A 4 13.26 -5.69 1.04
CA SER A 4 13.92 -6.42 2.14
C SER A 4 15.27 -7.05 1.79
N THR A 5 15.79 -6.86 0.59
CA THR A 5 16.96 -7.63 0.11
C THR A 5 18.31 -6.95 0.33
N SER A 6 18.52 -6.33 1.47
CA SER A 6 19.87 -5.96 1.86
C SER A 6 20.70 -7.21 2.09
N THR A 7 21.86 -7.30 1.43
CA THR A 7 22.86 -8.35 1.68
C THR A 7 23.58 -8.17 3.01
N LYS A 8 23.35 -7.04 3.69
CA LYS A 8 23.96 -6.68 4.97
C LYS A 8 23.21 -7.30 6.14
N THR A 9 23.93 -7.73 7.13
CA THR A 9 23.37 -8.19 8.40
C THR A 9 22.66 -7.05 9.15
N PHE A 10 21.76 -7.37 10.06
CA PHE A 10 21.11 -6.37 10.92
C PHE A 10 22.13 -5.49 11.67
N ALA A 11 23.22 -6.09 12.17
CA ALA A 11 24.25 -5.36 12.89
C ALA A 11 24.98 -4.34 12.00
N GLU A 12 25.31 -4.70 10.76
CA GLU A 12 25.95 -3.79 9.81
C GLU A 12 25.02 -2.63 9.46
N ARG A 13 23.74 -2.90 9.20
CA ARG A 13 22.73 -1.86 8.92
C ARG A 13 22.55 -0.92 10.10
N LEU A 14 22.51 -1.45 11.32
CA LEU A 14 22.41 -0.66 12.54
C LEU A 14 23.60 0.29 12.71
N GLU A 15 24.83 -0.17 12.47
CA GLU A 15 26.03 0.66 12.59
C GLU A 15 26.07 1.77 11.51
N GLU A 16 25.59 1.50 10.31
CA GLU A 16 25.45 2.52 9.26
C GLU A 16 24.37 3.55 9.62
N SER A 17 23.19 3.09 10.03
CA SER A 17 22.07 3.96 10.42
C SER A 17 22.42 4.87 11.60
N LYS A 18 23.25 4.39 12.54
CA LYS A 18 23.74 5.23 13.65
C LYS A 18 24.57 6.44 13.17
N LYS A 19 25.20 6.37 12.03
CA LYS A 19 26.04 7.42 11.46
C LYS A 19 25.23 8.45 10.67
N ASP A 20 24.05 8.09 10.19
CA ASP A 20 23.16 8.97 9.42
C ASP A 20 22.42 9.95 10.33
N GLN A 21 23.06 11.09 10.59
CA GLN A 21 22.48 12.17 11.41
C GLN A 21 21.29 12.86 10.72
N PHE A 22 21.29 12.91 9.38
CA PHE A 22 20.17 13.48 8.62
C PHE A 22 18.91 12.64 8.78
N ALA A 23 19.01 11.32 8.56
CA ALA A 23 17.86 10.42 8.73
C ALA A 23 17.30 10.48 10.15
N LYS A 24 18.18 10.49 11.19
CA LYS A 24 17.74 10.62 12.59
C LYS A 24 16.97 11.92 12.83
N ALA A 25 17.50 13.04 12.39
CA ALA A 25 16.86 14.35 12.57
C ALA A 25 15.53 14.42 11.78
N ALA A 26 15.49 13.89 10.57
CA ALA A 26 14.29 13.82 9.74
C ALA A 26 13.19 13.00 10.39
N VAL A 27 13.52 11.80 10.91
CA VAL A 27 12.57 10.92 11.60
C VAL A 27 12.03 11.59 12.86
N ALA A 28 12.91 12.14 13.73
CA ALA A 28 12.50 12.81 14.97
C ALA A 28 11.54 13.97 14.66
N LYS A 29 11.92 14.86 13.73
CA LYS A 29 11.07 15.98 13.33
C LYS A 29 9.72 15.54 12.76
N ALA A 30 9.70 14.47 11.97
CA ALA A 30 8.46 13.94 11.41
C ALA A 30 7.56 13.36 12.51
N GLN A 31 8.13 12.65 13.48
CA GLN A 31 7.38 12.10 14.63
C GLN A 31 6.74 13.21 15.46
N ASP A 32 7.49 14.25 15.83
CA ASP A 32 6.97 15.39 16.60
C ASP A 32 5.80 16.06 15.84
N ALA A 33 6.01 16.37 14.55
CA ALA A 33 4.98 16.99 13.73
C ALA A 33 3.72 16.11 13.56
N GLN A 34 3.88 14.80 13.45
CA GLN A 34 2.72 13.89 13.37
C GLN A 34 2.01 13.76 14.71
N TRP A 35 2.75 13.78 15.80
CA TRP A 35 2.16 13.77 17.14
C TRP A 35 1.28 15.00 17.38
N GLU A 36 1.79 16.20 17.09
CA GLU A 36 1.03 17.45 17.20
C GLU A 36 -0.26 17.42 16.35
N LYS A 37 -0.16 16.97 15.10
CA LYS A 37 -1.33 16.82 14.23
C LYS A 37 -2.36 15.83 14.79
N ARG A 38 -1.90 14.69 15.31
CA ARG A 38 -2.76 13.69 15.91
C ARG A 38 -3.50 14.23 17.14
N GLU A 39 -2.81 14.93 18.03
CA GLU A 39 -3.43 15.56 19.20
C GLU A 39 -4.47 16.61 18.77
N SER A 40 -4.15 17.46 17.79
CA SER A 40 -5.08 18.41 17.22
C SER A 40 -6.32 17.74 16.61
N ALA A 41 -6.14 16.64 15.86
CA ALA A 41 -7.25 15.89 15.26
C ALA A 41 -8.12 15.19 16.32
N ARG A 42 -7.52 14.77 17.44
CA ARG A 42 -8.22 14.22 18.59
C ARG A 42 -9.08 15.28 19.27
N ASP A 43 -8.50 16.45 19.53
CA ASP A 43 -9.18 17.56 20.22
C ASP A 43 -10.33 18.11 19.35
N GLU A 44 -10.14 18.17 18.01
CA GLU A 44 -11.19 18.55 17.07
C GLU A 44 -12.37 17.56 17.08
N LEU A 45 -12.10 16.26 17.22
CA LEU A 45 -13.15 15.24 17.27
C LEU A 45 -13.95 15.30 18.57
N GLY A 46 -13.32 15.69 19.66
CA GLY A 46 -13.93 15.92 20.98
C GLY A 46 -14.20 14.66 21.80
N ASN A 47 -14.91 13.70 21.24
CA ASN A 47 -15.26 12.43 21.89
C ASN A 47 -14.40 11.26 21.43
N TRP A 48 -13.11 11.45 21.38
CA TRP A 48 -12.11 10.49 20.87
C TRP A 48 -12.22 9.10 21.51
N GLN A 49 -12.44 9.01 22.81
CA GLN A 49 -12.51 7.72 23.50
C GLN A 49 -13.76 6.94 23.08
N GLU A 50 -14.90 7.60 22.95
CA GLU A 50 -16.13 6.94 22.49
C GLU A 50 -15.95 6.34 21.08
N TRP A 51 -15.30 7.05 20.15
CA TRP A 51 -14.98 6.55 18.83
C TRP A 51 -14.06 5.32 18.87
N ARG A 52 -13.07 5.33 19.77
CA ARG A 52 -12.19 4.16 19.97
C ARG A 52 -12.96 2.96 20.49
N ASP A 53 -13.85 3.15 21.46
CA ASP A 53 -14.66 2.09 22.05
C ASP A 53 -15.62 1.49 21.00
N ILE A 54 -16.20 2.33 20.14
CA ILE A 54 -17.00 1.87 18.99
C ILE A 54 -16.13 1.08 18.00
N ALA A 55 -14.97 1.59 17.64
CA ALA A 55 -14.05 0.92 16.72
C ALA A 55 -13.57 -0.43 17.28
N GLU A 56 -13.25 -0.50 18.58
CA GLU A 56 -12.91 -1.74 19.26
C GLU A 56 -14.08 -2.74 19.24
N SER A 57 -15.29 -2.28 19.55
CA SER A 57 -16.50 -3.11 19.51
C SER A 57 -16.77 -3.72 18.14
N ILE A 58 -16.61 -2.91 17.07
CA ILE A 58 -16.70 -3.39 15.68
C ILE A 58 -15.68 -4.50 15.42
N ARG A 59 -14.42 -4.29 15.81
CA ARG A 59 -13.35 -5.27 15.60
C ARG A 59 -13.59 -6.56 16.40
N GLN A 60 -13.96 -6.45 17.67
CA GLN A 60 -14.27 -7.61 18.52
C GLN A 60 -15.45 -8.40 17.96
N HIS A 61 -16.53 -7.72 17.57
CA HIS A 61 -17.68 -8.37 16.95
C HIS A 61 -17.31 -9.11 15.67
N THR A 62 -16.58 -8.43 14.77
CA THR A 62 -16.19 -9.01 13.48
C THR A 62 -15.29 -10.25 13.68
N LEU A 63 -14.30 -10.18 14.57
CA LEU A 63 -13.42 -11.31 14.86
C LEU A 63 -14.16 -12.48 15.51
N LYS A 64 -15.13 -12.20 16.38
CA LYS A 64 -15.97 -13.25 16.99
C LYS A 64 -16.77 -14.03 15.95
N TYR A 65 -17.22 -13.38 14.89
CA TYR A 65 -18.01 -13.98 13.81
C TYR A 65 -17.24 -14.07 12.50
N LEU A 66 -15.91 -14.11 12.56
CA LEU A 66 -15.03 -14.09 11.39
C LEU A 66 -15.39 -15.11 10.30
N PRO A 67 -15.65 -16.40 10.60
CA PRO A 67 -16.02 -17.36 9.57
C PRO A 67 -17.30 -16.98 8.81
N HIS A 68 -18.30 -16.43 9.51
CA HIS A 68 -19.53 -15.95 8.90
C HIS A 68 -19.25 -14.83 7.89
N TYR A 69 -18.54 -13.79 8.30
CA TYR A 69 -18.23 -12.65 7.42
C TYR A 69 -17.30 -13.00 6.26
N LEU A 70 -16.36 -13.93 6.45
CA LEU A 70 -15.52 -14.43 5.36
C LEU A 70 -16.34 -15.20 4.32
N THR A 71 -17.30 -16.02 4.75
CA THR A 71 -18.21 -16.72 3.86
C THR A 71 -19.09 -15.74 3.08
N GLU A 72 -19.76 -14.81 3.79
CA GLU A 72 -20.61 -13.79 3.18
C GLU A 72 -19.82 -12.94 2.16
N PHE A 73 -18.62 -12.52 2.49
CA PHE A 73 -17.73 -11.80 1.58
C PHE A 73 -17.41 -12.63 0.33
N SER A 74 -17.00 -13.87 0.51
CA SER A 74 -16.64 -14.77 -0.57
C SER A 74 -17.81 -15.00 -1.54
N ASP A 75 -19.01 -15.22 -0.99
CA ASP A 75 -20.23 -15.42 -1.77
C ASP A 75 -20.60 -14.17 -2.58
N ASN A 76 -20.51 -12.99 -1.95
CA ASN A 76 -20.77 -11.71 -2.61
C ASN A 76 -19.74 -11.37 -3.70
N VAL A 77 -18.47 -11.68 -3.48
CA VAL A 77 -17.42 -11.55 -4.50
C VAL A 77 -17.68 -12.50 -5.67
N ALA A 78 -18.00 -13.76 -5.37
CA ALA A 78 -18.27 -14.79 -6.40
C ALA A 78 -19.52 -14.43 -7.23
N ALA A 79 -20.58 -13.91 -6.60
CA ALA A 79 -21.80 -13.48 -7.29
C ALA A 79 -21.55 -12.36 -8.33
N ARG A 80 -20.40 -11.66 -8.22
CA ARG A 80 -19.95 -10.61 -9.15
C ARG A 80 -18.85 -11.07 -10.10
N GLY A 81 -18.57 -12.37 -10.16
CA GLY A 81 -17.53 -12.94 -11.01
C GLY A 81 -16.10 -12.79 -10.48
N GLY A 82 -15.95 -12.38 -9.24
CA GLY A 82 -14.66 -12.38 -8.55
C GLY A 82 -14.30 -13.74 -7.98
N HIS A 83 -13.08 -13.85 -7.46
CA HIS A 83 -12.58 -15.08 -6.83
C HIS A 83 -11.91 -14.73 -5.51
N VAL A 84 -12.21 -15.48 -4.46
CA VAL A 84 -11.53 -15.40 -3.16
C VAL A 84 -10.73 -16.69 -2.98
N PHE A 85 -9.48 -16.54 -2.58
CA PHE A 85 -8.60 -17.63 -2.22
C PHE A 85 -8.10 -17.42 -0.80
N PHE A 86 -8.22 -18.42 0.03
CA PHE A 86 -7.73 -18.41 1.42
C PHE A 86 -6.38 -19.10 1.46
N ALA A 87 -5.32 -18.31 1.60
CA ALA A 87 -3.96 -18.81 1.74
C ALA A 87 -3.66 -19.13 3.20
N ALA A 88 -3.08 -20.29 3.47
CA ALA A 88 -2.66 -20.67 4.81
C ALA A 88 -1.35 -19.97 5.22
N ASP A 89 -0.51 -19.60 4.25
CA ASP A 89 0.78 -18.95 4.47
C ASP A 89 1.19 -18.08 3.27
N ALA A 90 2.32 -17.39 3.43
CA ALA A 90 2.90 -16.53 2.39
C ALA A 90 3.23 -17.31 1.10
N LYS A 91 3.63 -18.57 1.22
CA LYS A 91 3.97 -19.39 0.04
C LYS A 91 2.74 -19.70 -0.79
N GLU A 92 1.63 -20.11 -0.17
CA GLU A 92 0.38 -20.35 -0.88
C GLU A 92 -0.16 -19.07 -1.53
N ALA A 93 -0.08 -17.92 -0.82
CA ALA A 93 -0.46 -16.62 -1.37
C ALA A 93 0.35 -16.31 -2.63
N ASN A 94 1.66 -16.42 -2.57
CA ASN A 94 2.57 -16.19 -3.68
C ASN A 94 2.34 -17.16 -4.84
N ASP A 95 2.15 -18.45 -4.57
CA ASP A 95 1.88 -19.46 -5.60
C ASP A 95 0.55 -19.16 -6.33
N TYR A 96 -0.47 -18.66 -5.61
CA TYR A 96 -1.73 -18.26 -6.22
C TYR A 96 -1.55 -17.02 -7.11
N VAL A 97 -0.87 -15.98 -6.64
CA VAL A 97 -0.59 -14.77 -7.43
C VAL A 97 0.24 -15.11 -8.67
N LYS A 98 1.30 -15.91 -8.50
CA LYS A 98 2.13 -16.42 -9.59
C LYS A 98 1.29 -17.10 -10.68
N ARG A 99 0.38 -17.99 -10.29
CA ARG A 99 -0.52 -18.66 -11.22
C ARG A 99 -1.34 -17.65 -12.04
N ILE A 100 -1.93 -16.63 -11.38
CA ILE A 100 -2.72 -15.62 -12.07
C ILE A 100 -1.86 -14.84 -13.08
N VAL A 101 -0.68 -14.39 -12.67
CA VAL A 101 0.23 -13.62 -13.52
C VAL A 101 0.64 -14.42 -14.75
N LEU A 102 0.96 -15.70 -14.58
CA LEU A 102 1.31 -16.61 -15.68
C LEU A 102 0.10 -16.91 -16.60
N GLU A 103 -1.08 -17.19 -16.05
CA GLU A 103 -2.32 -17.39 -16.83
C GLU A 103 -2.68 -16.17 -17.68
N LYS A 104 -2.42 -14.97 -17.19
CA LYS A 104 -2.63 -13.72 -17.93
C LYS A 104 -1.49 -13.37 -18.86
N ASN A 105 -0.40 -14.11 -18.83
CA ASN A 105 0.85 -13.80 -19.53
C ASN A 105 1.30 -12.34 -19.26
N ALA A 106 1.07 -11.87 -18.02
CA ALA A 106 1.30 -10.49 -17.66
C ALA A 106 2.77 -10.26 -17.35
N LYS A 107 3.31 -9.17 -17.89
CA LYS A 107 4.68 -8.73 -17.68
C LYS A 107 4.77 -7.32 -17.09
N LYS A 108 3.68 -6.57 -17.15
CA LYS A 108 3.60 -5.19 -16.67
C LYS A 108 2.60 -5.10 -15.53
N ILE A 109 3.15 -4.98 -14.34
CA ILE A 109 2.40 -4.99 -13.08
C ILE A 109 2.54 -3.63 -12.42
N VAL A 110 1.42 -3.06 -11.98
CA VAL A 110 1.41 -1.88 -11.11
C VAL A 110 0.98 -2.29 -9.72
N LYS A 111 1.70 -1.82 -8.70
CA LYS A 111 1.46 -2.19 -7.31
C LYS A 111 1.31 -0.94 -6.45
N SER A 112 0.23 -0.84 -5.67
CA SER A 112 0.12 0.17 -4.64
C SER A 112 0.73 -0.34 -3.35
N LYS A 113 1.32 0.56 -2.57
CA LYS A 113 1.96 0.24 -1.30
C LYS A 113 1.04 -0.59 -0.40
N SER A 114 1.54 -1.73 0.06
CA SER A 114 0.84 -2.62 0.97
C SER A 114 1.83 -3.36 1.86
N MET A 115 1.61 -3.29 3.17
CA MET A 115 2.44 -4.03 4.12
C MET A 115 2.32 -5.54 3.94
N VAL A 116 1.12 -6.05 3.63
CA VAL A 116 0.91 -7.49 3.40
C VAL A 116 1.72 -7.97 2.20
N THR A 117 1.77 -7.21 1.10
CA THR A 117 2.58 -7.60 -0.07
C THR A 117 4.08 -7.65 0.25
N THR A 118 4.55 -6.78 1.15
CA THR A 118 5.94 -6.80 1.63
C THR A 118 6.19 -7.98 2.56
N GLU A 119 5.26 -8.27 3.48
CA GLU A 119 5.38 -9.39 4.43
C GLU A 119 5.43 -10.76 3.75
N VAL A 120 4.72 -10.92 2.62
CA VAL A 120 4.76 -12.18 1.84
C VAL A 120 5.87 -12.21 0.79
N ASP A 121 6.74 -11.19 0.72
CA ASP A 121 7.83 -11.10 -0.25
C ASP A 121 7.36 -11.25 -1.72
N ILE A 122 6.27 -10.55 -2.08
CA ILE A 122 5.66 -10.71 -3.41
C ILE A 122 6.59 -10.22 -4.54
N ASP A 123 7.35 -9.13 -4.33
CA ASP A 123 8.19 -8.52 -5.35
C ASP A 123 9.33 -9.43 -5.80
N PRO A 124 10.11 -10.07 -4.90
CA PRO A 124 11.10 -11.07 -5.30
C PRO A 124 10.50 -12.23 -6.09
N MET A 125 9.31 -12.70 -5.70
CA MET A 125 8.61 -13.76 -6.42
C MET A 125 8.25 -13.30 -7.82
N LEU A 126 7.63 -12.12 -7.98
CA LEU A 126 7.24 -11.61 -9.30
C LEU A 126 8.43 -11.38 -10.23
N VAL A 127 9.51 -10.76 -9.72
CA VAL A 127 10.74 -10.54 -10.50
C VAL A 127 11.35 -11.86 -10.98
N SER A 128 11.24 -12.94 -10.19
CA SER A 128 11.77 -14.26 -10.55
C SER A 128 11.02 -14.95 -11.70
N LEU A 129 9.85 -14.45 -12.10
CA LEU A 129 9.01 -15.10 -13.13
C LEU A 129 9.55 -14.89 -14.54
N SER A 130 10.19 -13.76 -14.81
CA SER A 130 10.72 -13.45 -16.15
C SER A 130 11.73 -12.30 -16.07
N ASP A 131 12.77 -12.33 -16.91
CA ASP A 131 13.77 -11.27 -17.02
C ASP A 131 13.19 -9.94 -17.52
N ASP A 132 12.05 -9.98 -18.21
CA ASP A 132 11.33 -8.83 -18.72
C ASP A 132 10.12 -8.41 -17.85
N MET A 133 10.06 -8.89 -16.61
CA MET A 133 9.05 -8.47 -15.64
C MET A 133 9.26 -7.00 -15.23
N ASP A 134 8.25 -6.19 -15.48
CA ASP A 134 8.22 -4.76 -15.19
C ASP A 134 7.20 -4.48 -14.09
N ILE A 135 7.69 -4.20 -12.89
CA ILE A 135 6.87 -3.94 -11.70
C ILE A 135 7.03 -2.48 -11.33
N LEU A 136 5.95 -1.74 -11.27
CA LEU A 136 5.92 -0.35 -10.84
C LEU A 136 5.29 -0.21 -9.46
N GLU A 137 6.05 0.33 -8.51
CA GLU A 137 5.52 0.90 -7.27
C GLU A 137 4.83 2.22 -7.59
N THR A 138 3.59 2.37 -7.16
CA THR A 138 2.76 3.51 -7.56
C THR A 138 2.63 4.61 -6.50
N ASP A 139 3.02 4.35 -5.27
CA ASP A 139 3.22 5.37 -4.22
C ASP A 139 4.50 6.16 -4.52
N LEU A 140 4.46 7.48 -4.40
CA LEU A 140 5.60 8.33 -4.76
C LEU A 140 6.85 8.00 -3.96
N ALA A 141 6.72 7.74 -2.68
CA ALA A 141 7.86 7.44 -1.83
C ALA A 141 8.46 6.05 -2.14
N GLU A 142 7.63 5.06 -2.37
CA GLU A 142 8.05 3.74 -2.82
C GLU A 142 8.69 3.80 -4.22
N PHE A 143 8.13 4.60 -5.12
CA PHE A 143 8.71 4.83 -6.46
C PHE A 143 10.12 5.44 -6.38
N ILE A 144 10.32 6.43 -5.50
CA ILE A 144 11.65 7.02 -5.29
C ILE A 144 12.65 5.96 -4.83
N LEU A 145 12.27 5.08 -3.90
CA LEU A 145 13.12 3.99 -3.44
C LEU A 145 13.37 2.95 -4.53
N GLN A 146 12.36 2.63 -5.32
CA GLN A 146 12.50 1.73 -6.47
C GLN A 146 13.49 2.28 -7.49
N VAL A 147 13.39 3.55 -7.85
CA VAL A 147 14.31 4.22 -8.78
C VAL A 147 15.72 4.33 -8.17
N ALA A 148 15.85 4.38 -6.85
CA ALA A 148 17.11 4.35 -6.12
C ALA A 148 17.67 2.92 -5.92
N ASP A 149 17.46 2.04 -6.89
CA ASP A 149 17.90 0.64 -6.87
C ASP A 149 17.29 -0.18 -5.70
N TRP A 150 16.03 0.07 -5.39
CA TRP A 150 15.29 -0.58 -4.30
C TRP A 150 15.92 -0.32 -2.92
N ASP A 151 16.23 0.94 -2.65
CA ASP A 151 16.74 1.34 -1.34
C ASP A 151 15.74 1.01 -0.21
N GLU A 152 16.26 0.75 0.98
CA GLU A 152 15.44 0.30 2.11
C GLU A 152 14.55 1.45 2.65
N PRO A 153 13.27 1.18 2.97
CA PRO A 153 12.40 2.17 3.56
C PRO A 153 12.83 2.48 5.01
N SER A 154 12.85 3.76 5.36
CA SER A 154 13.16 4.20 6.73
C SER A 154 11.94 4.35 7.62
N HIS A 155 10.74 4.32 7.06
CA HIS A 155 9.48 4.51 7.79
C HIS A 155 8.31 3.87 7.05
N ILE A 156 7.34 3.32 7.79
CA ILE A 156 6.18 2.62 7.19
C ILE A 156 5.28 3.57 6.38
N VAL A 157 4.98 4.76 6.94
CA VAL A 157 4.06 5.72 6.29
C VAL A 157 4.81 6.61 5.29
N PHE A 158 6.05 6.98 5.60
CA PHE A 158 6.90 7.85 4.77
C PHE A 158 8.19 7.13 4.38
N PRO A 159 8.16 6.15 3.48
CA PRO A 159 9.29 5.26 3.22
C PRO A 159 10.58 5.99 2.84
N ALA A 160 10.51 7.02 2.02
CA ALA A 160 11.65 7.81 1.55
C ALA A 160 12.02 9.00 2.47
N LEU A 161 11.62 8.99 3.74
CA LEU A 161 11.85 10.10 4.68
C LEU A 161 13.34 10.44 4.87
N HIS A 162 14.23 9.50 4.66
CA HIS A 162 15.68 9.65 4.73
C HIS A 162 16.31 10.28 3.46
N LYS A 163 15.51 10.58 2.43
CA LYS A 163 15.98 11.25 1.21
C LYS A 163 15.60 12.73 1.24
N ASN A 164 16.56 13.61 1.00
CA ASN A 164 16.28 15.02 0.75
C ASN A 164 16.03 15.29 -0.73
N ARG A 165 15.57 16.51 -1.05
CA ARG A 165 15.19 16.89 -2.42
C ARG A 165 16.36 16.86 -3.40
N ASP A 166 17.57 17.19 -2.94
CA ASP A 166 18.78 17.16 -3.79
C ASP A 166 19.14 15.73 -4.16
N GLN A 167 19.10 14.81 -3.19
CA GLN A 167 19.30 13.39 -3.43
C GLN A 167 18.25 12.80 -4.39
N ILE A 168 16.97 13.19 -4.23
CA ILE A 168 15.89 12.74 -5.13
C ILE A 168 16.15 13.28 -6.56
N ARG A 169 16.53 14.56 -6.69
CA ARG A 169 16.90 15.15 -7.98
C ARG A 169 18.05 14.39 -8.64
N GLU A 170 19.10 14.06 -7.91
CA GLU A 170 20.24 13.30 -8.41
C GLU A 170 19.85 11.89 -8.87
N ILE A 171 19.02 11.19 -8.08
CA ILE A 171 18.49 9.88 -8.43
C ILE A 171 17.68 9.97 -9.74
N PHE A 172 16.77 10.94 -9.84
CA PHE A 172 15.95 11.14 -11.04
C PHE A 172 16.79 11.57 -12.26
N ALA A 173 17.81 12.42 -12.06
CA ALA A 173 18.74 12.77 -13.14
C ALA A 173 19.46 11.53 -13.68
N LYS A 174 19.99 10.71 -12.79
CA LYS A 174 20.78 9.51 -13.16
C LYS A 174 19.90 8.41 -13.78
N LYS A 175 18.69 8.19 -13.26
CA LYS A 175 17.87 7.03 -13.61
C LYS A 175 16.75 7.34 -14.60
N LEU A 176 16.21 8.56 -14.59
CA LEU A 176 15.08 8.97 -15.42
C LEU A 176 15.44 10.03 -16.46
N GLY A 177 16.70 10.52 -16.47
CA GLY A 177 17.14 11.60 -17.36
C GLY A 177 16.52 12.96 -17.01
N TYR A 178 16.23 13.20 -15.72
CA TYR A 178 15.65 14.46 -15.27
C TYR A 178 16.70 15.58 -15.26
N GLU A 179 16.45 16.66 -16.00
CA GLU A 179 17.36 17.82 -16.10
C GLU A 179 16.90 19.05 -15.31
N GLY A 180 15.81 18.92 -14.53
CA GLY A 180 15.22 20.03 -13.77
C GLY A 180 15.90 20.30 -12.42
N ASP A 181 15.31 21.22 -11.70
CA ASP A 181 15.74 21.64 -10.34
C ASP A 181 15.24 20.68 -9.24
N ASN A 182 15.53 21.00 -7.97
CA ASN A 182 15.07 20.26 -6.80
C ASN A 182 13.71 20.74 -6.26
N ASN A 183 12.95 21.53 -7.06
CA ASN A 183 11.61 21.97 -6.68
C ASN A 183 10.68 20.75 -6.57
N PRO A 184 9.99 20.54 -5.43
CA PRO A 184 9.15 19.36 -5.22
C PRO A 184 8.03 19.23 -6.25
N VAL A 185 7.50 20.33 -6.78
CA VAL A 185 6.47 20.31 -7.84
C VAL A 185 7.03 19.72 -9.12
N ASN A 186 8.25 20.09 -9.49
CA ASN A 186 8.91 19.62 -10.72
C ASN A 186 9.33 18.14 -10.58
N LEU A 187 9.85 17.76 -9.41
CA LEU A 187 10.18 16.36 -9.10
C LEU A 187 8.92 15.47 -9.13
N ALA A 188 7.83 15.92 -8.51
CA ALA A 188 6.55 15.19 -8.52
C ALA A 188 5.99 15.08 -9.95
N ARG A 189 6.16 16.11 -10.78
CA ARG A 189 5.75 16.07 -12.21
C ARG A 189 6.58 15.03 -12.98
N CYS A 190 7.89 14.98 -12.79
CA CYS A 190 8.75 13.98 -13.41
C CYS A 190 8.31 12.56 -13.05
N ALA A 191 8.08 12.28 -11.76
CA ALA A 191 7.57 11.01 -11.30
C ALA A 191 6.21 10.68 -11.94
N ARG A 192 5.26 11.62 -11.92
CA ARG A 192 3.93 11.48 -12.53
C ARG A 192 4.01 11.13 -14.02
N ASP A 193 4.81 11.85 -14.78
CA ASP A 193 4.91 11.65 -16.23
C ASP A 193 5.57 10.31 -16.58
N THR A 194 6.49 9.84 -15.73
CA THR A 194 7.11 8.52 -15.85
C THR A 194 6.09 7.43 -15.50
N MET A 195 5.48 7.51 -14.34
CA MET A 195 4.49 6.50 -13.87
C MET A 195 3.28 6.41 -14.80
N ARG A 196 2.79 7.55 -15.33
CA ARG A 196 1.65 7.57 -16.26
C ARG A 196 1.86 6.65 -17.45
N LYS A 197 3.06 6.64 -18.04
CA LYS A 197 3.39 5.81 -19.20
C LYS A 197 3.34 4.31 -18.86
N LEU A 198 3.75 3.98 -17.63
CA LEU A 198 3.75 2.60 -17.13
C LEU A 198 2.34 2.15 -16.74
N PHE A 199 1.57 3.00 -16.08
CA PHE A 199 0.16 2.74 -15.78
C PHE A 199 -0.65 2.37 -17.04
N LEU A 200 -0.52 3.15 -18.11
CA LEU A 200 -1.27 2.93 -19.36
C LEU A 200 -0.93 1.60 -20.05
N LYS A 201 0.17 0.97 -19.68
CA LYS A 201 0.62 -0.32 -20.23
C LYS A 201 0.40 -1.48 -19.26
N SER A 202 -0.11 -1.21 -18.07
CA SER A 202 -0.25 -2.23 -17.04
C SER A 202 -1.33 -3.25 -17.38
N GLU A 203 -1.06 -4.50 -17.04
CA GLU A 203 -1.90 -5.65 -17.32
C GLU A 203 -2.55 -6.18 -16.04
N VAL A 204 -1.79 -6.13 -14.94
CA VAL A 204 -2.21 -6.55 -13.61
C VAL A 204 -1.97 -5.42 -12.62
N GLY A 205 -2.97 -5.16 -11.78
CA GLY A 205 -2.89 -4.29 -10.62
C GLY A 205 -2.84 -5.11 -9.34
N ILE A 206 -1.93 -4.78 -8.43
CA ILE A 206 -1.84 -5.42 -7.11
C ILE A 206 -2.03 -4.36 -6.04
N THR A 207 -2.93 -4.60 -5.11
CA THR A 207 -3.18 -3.73 -3.97
C THR A 207 -3.27 -4.52 -2.67
N GLY A 208 -3.11 -3.82 -1.56
CA GLY A 208 -3.62 -4.28 -0.28
C GLY A 208 -5.11 -4.03 -0.14
N CYS A 209 -5.58 -4.08 1.11
CA CYS A 209 -6.95 -3.76 1.50
C CYS A 209 -6.94 -3.11 2.88
N ASN A 210 -7.61 -1.97 3.03
CA ASN A 210 -7.85 -1.41 4.35
C ASN A 210 -9.01 -2.14 5.02
N PHE A 211 -10.13 -2.31 4.31
CA PHE A 211 -11.29 -3.06 4.79
C PHE A 211 -11.98 -3.80 3.63
N ALA A 212 -12.30 -5.08 3.85
CA ALA A 212 -13.18 -5.87 2.99
C ALA A 212 -14.59 -5.85 3.57
N ILE A 213 -15.58 -5.51 2.77
CA ILE A 213 -16.96 -5.28 3.21
C ILE A 213 -17.79 -6.53 2.94
N ALA A 214 -18.16 -7.24 3.99
CA ALA A 214 -18.77 -8.57 3.87
C ALA A 214 -20.08 -8.53 3.08
N ASN A 215 -21.01 -7.67 3.47
CA ASN A 215 -22.37 -7.65 2.92
C ASN A 215 -22.45 -7.21 1.45
N THR A 216 -21.35 -6.72 0.87
CA THR A 216 -21.31 -6.30 -0.53
C THR A 216 -20.22 -6.97 -1.36
N GLY A 217 -19.21 -7.56 -0.74
CA GLY A 217 -18.03 -8.07 -1.43
C GLY A 217 -17.11 -6.95 -1.96
N ASP A 218 -17.26 -5.72 -1.46
CA ASP A 218 -16.44 -4.59 -1.88
C ASP A 218 -15.11 -4.55 -1.13
N ILE A 219 -14.10 -3.99 -1.78
CA ILE A 219 -12.81 -3.66 -1.17
C ILE A 219 -12.73 -2.15 -0.96
N ASN A 220 -12.37 -1.74 0.23
CA ASN A 220 -12.10 -0.35 0.60
C ASN A 220 -10.58 -0.12 0.69
N LEU A 221 -10.12 0.92 0.00
CA LEU A 221 -8.75 1.40 0.02
C LEU A 221 -8.71 2.88 0.38
N SER A 222 -7.95 3.23 1.41
CA SER A 222 -7.66 4.62 1.73
C SER A 222 -6.55 5.12 0.80
N THR A 223 -6.80 6.20 0.08
CA THR A 223 -5.87 6.77 -0.91
C THR A 223 -5.73 8.27 -0.70
N ASN A 224 -4.52 8.80 -0.92
CA ASN A 224 -4.21 10.23 -0.85
C ASN A 224 -3.76 10.79 -2.20
N GLU A 225 -3.15 9.97 -3.03
CA GLU A 225 -2.47 10.36 -4.28
C GLU A 225 -3.24 9.96 -5.54
N GLY A 226 -4.33 9.21 -5.40
CA GLY A 226 -5.06 8.63 -6.52
C GLY A 226 -4.33 7.49 -7.23
N ASN A 227 -3.16 7.07 -6.75
CA ASN A 227 -2.39 5.96 -7.28
C ASN A 227 -3.12 4.62 -7.14
N ALA A 228 -3.75 4.38 -5.98
CA ALA A 228 -4.56 3.18 -5.78
C ALA A 228 -5.77 3.14 -6.73
N ASP A 229 -6.43 4.29 -6.97
CA ASP A 229 -7.52 4.39 -7.95
C ASP A 229 -7.07 3.99 -9.35
N LEU A 230 -5.90 4.45 -9.78
CA LEU A 230 -5.33 4.08 -11.07
C LEU A 230 -4.89 2.60 -11.12
N THR A 231 -4.32 2.09 -10.02
CA THR A 231 -3.91 0.68 -9.90
C THR A 231 -5.11 -0.26 -10.00
N ILE A 232 -6.28 0.15 -9.50
CA ILE A 232 -7.53 -0.60 -9.62
C ILE A 232 -8.17 -0.41 -11.01
N SER A 233 -8.12 0.81 -11.57
CA SER A 233 -8.97 1.18 -12.70
C SER A 233 -8.38 0.86 -14.07
N ILE A 234 -7.06 0.92 -14.22
CA ILE A 234 -6.41 0.77 -15.54
C ILE A 234 -6.19 -0.70 -15.91
N PRO A 235 -5.57 -1.54 -15.05
CA PRO A 235 -5.32 -2.94 -15.39
C PRO A 235 -6.62 -3.73 -15.57
N LYS A 236 -6.59 -4.72 -16.45
CA LYS A 236 -7.73 -5.60 -16.68
C LYS A 236 -7.94 -6.64 -15.58
N THR A 237 -6.88 -6.93 -14.83
CA THR A 237 -6.91 -7.89 -13.73
C THR A 237 -6.45 -7.19 -12.46
N GLN A 238 -7.26 -7.27 -11.42
CA GLN A 238 -6.94 -6.77 -10.08
C GLN A 238 -6.70 -7.94 -9.14
N ILE A 239 -5.60 -7.89 -8.41
CA ILE A 239 -5.27 -8.82 -7.32
C ILE A 239 -5.23 -8.01 -6.02
N VAL A 240 -5.91 -8.48 -4.99
CA VAL A 240 -5.93 -7.83 -3.68
C VAL A 240 -5.40 -8.82 -2.65
N LEU A 241 -4.34 -8.44 -1.94
CA LEU A 241 -3.83 -9.21 -0.81
C LEU A 241 -4.27 -8.55 0.49
N MET A 242 -4.87 -9.34 1.37
CA MET A 242 -5.37 -8.83 2.65
C MET A 242 -5.25 -9.87 3.76
N GLY A 243 -5.04 -9.40 4.98
CA GLY A 243 -5.25 -10.22 6.16
C GLY A 243 -6.76 -10.44 6.38
N MET A 244 -7.16 -11.65 6.72
CA MET A 244 -8.58 -12.00 6.98
C MET A 244 -9.22 -11.12 8.04
N GLU A 245 -8.44 -10.59 8.96
CA GLU A 245 -8.88 -9.67 10.01
C GLU A 245 -9.31 -8.29 9.47
N ARG A 246 -9.03 -7.96 8.21
CA ARG A 246 -9.44 -6.70 7.60
C ARG A 246 -10.91 -6.66 7.17
N ILE A 247 -11.62 -7.76 7.33
CA ILE A 247 -13.05 -7.80 7.04
C ILE A 247 -13.87 -6.98 8.03
N VAL A 248 -14.95 -6.41 7.54
CA VAL A 248 -15.97 -5.68 8.32
C VAL A 248 -17.36 -6.04 7.81
N PRO A 249 -18.40 -5.96 8.66
CA PRO A 249 -19.77 -6.33 8.28
C PRO A 249 -20.32 -5.50 7.12
N SER A 250 -20.20 -4.18 7.19
CA SER A 250 -20.77 -3.27 6.18
C SER A 250 -19.92 -2.01 5.98
N ILE A 251 -20.33 -1.19 5.02
CA ILE A 251 -19.69 0.10 4.73
C ILE A 251 -19.74 1.06 5.94
N LYS A 252 -20.75 0.94 6.80
CA LYS A 252 -20.90 1.81 7.98
C LYS A 252 -19.75 1.57 8.97
N GLU A 253 -19.44 0.31 9.24
CA GLU A 253 -18.31 -0.06 10.09
C GLU A 253 -16.97 0.35 9.45
N ALA A 254 -16.83 0.16 8.14
CA ALA A 254 -15.65 0.62 7.41
C ALA A 254 -15.44 2.13 7.55
N GLU A 255 -16.49 2.93 7.42
CA GLU A 255 -16.43 4.40 7.54
C GLU A 255 -15.96 4.85 8.93
N ILE A 256 -16.43 4.20 9.98
CA ILE A 256 -16.01 4.49 11.35
C ILE A 256 -14.51 4.20 11.50
N LEU A 257 -14.07 3.02 11.06
CA LEU A 257 -12.69 2.60 11.17
C LEU A 257 -11.75 3.44 10.30
N ASP A 258 -12.14 3.81 9.07
CA ASP A 258 -11.39 4.69 8.18
C ASP A 258 -11.19 6.09 8.79
N ASN A 259 -12.25 6.65 9.38
CA ASN A 259 -12.17 7.94 10.06
C ASN A 259 -11.17 7.90 11.22
N MET A 260 -11.16 6.82 11.98
CA MET A 260 -10.21 6.63 13.09
C MET A 260 -8.79 6.38 12.57
N LEU A 261 -8.65 5.61 11.49
CA LEU A 261 -7.35 5.28 10.89
C LEU A 261 -6.61 6.55 10.47
N ALA A 262 -7.23 7.40 9.66
CA ALA A 262 -6.61 8.61 9.15
C ALA A 262 -6.21 9.59 10.27
N ARG A 263 -7.09 9.79 11.25
CA ARG A 263 -6.79 10.65 12.40
C ARG A 263 -5.71 10.09 13.30
N SER A 264 -5.70 8.78 13.51
CA SER A 264 -4.72 8.12 14.38
C SER A 264 -3.33 8.05 13.76
N ALA A 265 -3.25 7.77 12.45
CA ALA A 265 -1.99 7.53 11.76
C ALA A 265 -1.28 8.83 11.35
N VAL A 266 -2.02 9.81 10.82
CA VAL A 266 -1.43 11.02 10.22
C VAL A 266 -2.05 12.31 10.71
N GLY A 267 -2.96 12.27 11.67
CA GLY A 267 -3.61 13.46 12.22
C GLY A 267 -4.43 14.23 11.20
N GLN A 268 -5.06 13.54 10.23
CA GLN A 268 -5.82 14.16 9.16
C GLN A 268 -7.21 13.55 9.05
N LYS A 269 -8.16 14.32 8.51
CA LYS A 269 -9.42 13.77 8.06
C LYS A 269 -9.19 12.91 6.81
N GLN A 270 -9.97 11.85 6.65
CA GLN A 270 -9.94 11.05 5.44
C GLN A 270 -10.20 11.93 4.21
N ILE A 271 -9.25 11.97 3.25
CA ILE A 271 -9.35 12.81 2.06
C ILE A 271 -9.95 12.03 0.90
N GLY A 272 -9.56 10.77 0.73
CA GLY A 272 -10.01 9.94 -0.37
C GLY A 272 -10.15 8.48 0.02
N ARG A 273 -11.03 7.80 -0.71
CA ARG A 273 -11.26 6.37 -0.57
C ARG A 273 -11.64 5.80 -1.93
N ALA A 274 -10.94 4.75 -2.34
CA ALA A 274 -11.30 3.95 -3.50
C ALA A 274 -12.15 2.76 -3.04
N SER A 275 -13.29 2.55 -3.67
CA SER A 275 -14.11 1.36 -3.49
C SER A 275 -14.29 0.68 -4.83
N CYS A 276 -13.95 -0.60 -4.91
CA CYS A 276 -14.06 -1.34 -6.16
C CYS A 276 -15.20 -2.35 -6.09
N ARG A 277 -16.17 -2.22 -7.00
CA ARG A 277 -17.37 -3.06 -7.08
C ARG A 277 -17.44 -3.96 -8.32
N GLU A 278 -16.76 -3.62 -9.42
CA GLU A 278 -17.17 -4.12 -10.73
C GLU A 278 -16.10 -4.85 -11.54
N ARG A 279 -14.94 -5.17 -10.97
CA ARG A 279 -13.88 -5.85 -11.72
C ARG A 279 -13.55 -7.21 -11.14
N VAL A 280 -13.00 -8.10 -11.98
CA VAL A 280 -12.59 -9.46 -11.59
C VAL A 280 -11.60 -9.36 -10.41
N PHE A 281 -12.13 -9.52 -9.22
CA PHE A 281 -11.35 -9.63 -8.00
C PHE A 281 -10.77 -11.01 -7.88
N ARG A 282 -9.50 -11.08 -7.53
CA ARG A 282 -8.92 -12.26 -6.92
C ARG A 282 -8.32 -11.82 -5.60
N ALA A 283 -9.06 -12.01 -4.50
CA ALA A 283 -8.53 -11.81 -3.15
C ALA A 283 -7.72 -13.06 -2.76
N VAL A 284 -6.57 -12.82 -2.17
CA VAL A 284 -5.67 -13.87 -1.67
C VAL A 284 -5.51 -13.72 -0.18
#